data_c428099b0e1a0a41962a3506ee9fff3a
#
_entry.id   c428099b0e1a0a41962a3506ee9fff3a
#
_cell.length_a   1.000
_cell.length_b   1.000
_cell.length_c   1.000
_cell.angle_alpha   90.00
_cell.angle_beta   90.00
_cell.angle_gamma   90.00
#
_symmetry.space_group_name_H-M   'P 1'
#
loop_
_entity.id
_entity.type
_entity.pdbx_description
1 polymer ?
#
loop_
_entity_poly.entity_id
_entity_poly.type
_entity_poly.pdbx_seq_one_letter_code
_entity_poly.pdbx_strand_id
1 'polypeptide(L)'
;MQVFWSEELNYRALDQWTRELPIVAKRGKIIDRNGVVLADNTDAYTVYVRSNAVKNKERTSLLLAQALGKESQAIYEKLTKKKASEVTVAKKVDKSVVEKITALGLDGVYYSRDNNRYYPKGDTLCQVVGFTSSDNVGTTGVEKYYEEYLAGKNGELLYETDLVGIEIEGSVAAYLPATNGYNVELTIDYGIQEIVESTLEKTAAQYSPSSASCIVLDVNNFEVLALANCPSYNLNEVPRNDAELLNKLTRNGLVCDIYEPGSTFKIITSAINLEEHLKGNPKAYSPNYVFSSARTRFVDGTTVKCWSNHANGKHSNQTLAEALNNSCNPCFTDMALSIGKEKFYSYLSSFGFGAKTGIDYGGEAYGLLMAKSAVRNCDLARIGFGQTIAVSGIQLACATASAVNGGYYYTPHLVKRIYADDGYVLKEVGKELKARTVSEQTSKTLALMLEGVVKEGSGKKAYIDGYRIAGKTGTAQKYENGRIAAGKYVSSFVGFFPADNPKYLTLVVVDEPQGAYYGSVVAAPCAKDIFEGIISLKDIKHSLS
;
A
#
# COMPACT_ATOMS: atom_id res chain seq x y z
N MET A 1 60.51 15.20 16.68
CA MET A 1 59.94 13.85 16.40
C MET A 1 59.05 13.31 17.54
N GLN A 2 59.22 13.68 18.79
CA GLN A 2 58.41 13.16 19.90
C GLN A 2 57.00 13.81 20.03
N VAL A 3 56.79 15.01 19.51
CA VAL A 3 55.51 15.73 19.66
C VAL A 3 54.44 15.21 18.66
N PHE A 4 54.83 14.76 17.46
CA PHE A 4 53.92 14.24 16.47
C PHE A 4 53.37 12.81 16.75
N TRP A 5 54.08 12.06 17.61
CA TRP A 5 53.64 10.71 18.00
C TRP A 5 52.77 10.71 19.26
N SER A 6 52.77 11.79 20.03
CA SER A 6 52.04 11.85 21.29
C SER A 6 50.54 11.93 21.09
N GLU A 7 50.05 12.62 20.07
CA GLU A 7 48.62 12.70 19.76
C GLU A 7 48.09 11.35 19.22
N GLU A 8 48.83 10.71 18.32
CA GLU A 8 48.45 9.40 17.79
C GLU A 8 48.57 8.27 18.83
N LEU A 9 49.55 8.35 19.73
CA LEU A 9 49.69 7.41 20.85
C LEU A 9 48.62 7.67 21.93
N ASN A 10 48.24 8.92 22.19
CA ASN A 10 47.16 9.25 23.08
C ASN A 10 45.80 8.83 22.48
N TYR A 11 45.60 9.00 21.18
CA TYR A 11 44.38 8.52 20.49
C TYR A 11 44.28 6.99 20.55
N ARG A 12 45.38 6.27 20.31
CA ARG A 12 45.43 4.82 20.43
C ARG A 12 45.30 4.31 21.88
N ALA A 13 45.79 5.07 22.85
CA ALA A 13 45.65 4.74 24.27
C ALA A 13 44.19 4.98 24.71
N LEU A 14 43.56 6.09 24.30
CA LEU A 14 42.13 6.37 24.53
C LEU A 14 41.24 5.30 23.90
N ASP A 15 41.54 4.87 22.66
CA ASP A 15 40.82 3.81 21.95
C ASP A 15 40.98 2.41 22.62
N GLN A 16 42.06 2.21 23.37
CA GLN A 16 42.28 0.99 24.17
C GLN A 16 41.64 1.05 25.57
N TRP A 17 41.43 2.23 26.13
CA TRP A 17 40.95 2.45 27.50
C TRP A 17 39.48 2.90 27.57
N THR A 18 38.89 3.39 26.48
CA THR A 18 37.47 3.77 26.43
C THR A 18 36.66 2.73 25.70
N ARG A 19 35.44 2.50 26.15
CA ARG A 19 34.47 1.64 25.50
C ARG A 19 33.17 2.37 25.23
N GLU A 20 32.66 2.10 24.04
CA GLU A 20 31.38 2.60 23.59
C GLU A 20 30.29 1.54 23.86
N LEU A 21 29.31 1.86 24.69
CA LEU A 21 28.06 1.11 24.76
C LEU A 21 27.00 1.88 23.97
N PRO A 22 26.46 1.31 22.90
CA PRO A 22 25.39 1.95 22.18
C PRO A 22 24.12 2.00 23.04
N ILE A 23 23.56 3.19 23.17
CA ILE A 23 22.21 3.40 23.76
C ILE A 23 21.25 3.37 22.59
N VAL A 24 20.53 2.27 22.43
CA VAL A 24 19.62 2.08 21.28
C VAL A 24 18.43 3.03 21.41
N ALA A 25 18.23 3.87 20.39
CA ALA A 25 17.05 4.71 20.26
C ALA A 25 15.79 3.86 20.10
N LYS A 26 14.69 4.29 20.68
CA LYS A 26 13.37 3.68 20.39
C LYS A 26 12.91 4.14 19.02
N ARG A 27 12.49 3.17 18.19
CA ARG A 27 11.87 3.45 16.91
C ARG A 27 10.50 4.07 17.12
N GLY A 28 10.13 5.10 16.35
CA GLY A 28 8.83 5.75 16.44
C GLY A 28 7.67 4.77 16.22
N LYS A 29 6.53 5.05 16.81
CA LYS A 29 5.30 4.26 16.62
C LYS A 29 4.67 4.53 15.27
N ILE A 30 3.94 3.53 14.75
CA ILE A 30 3.02 3.72 13.64
C ILE A 30 1.62 3.53 14.22
N ILE A 31 0.74 4.52 14.01
CA ILE A 31 -0.64 4.50 14.51
C ILE A 31 -1.61 4.83 13.37
N ASP A 32 -2.86 4.40 13.51
CA ASP A 32 -3.95 4.83 12.63
C ASP A 32 -4.44 6.25 12.98
N ARG A 33 -5.38 6.78 12.21
CA ARG A 33 -5.97 8.11 12.41
C ARG A 33 -6.73 8.29 13.72
N ASN A 34 -7.09 7.20 14.40
CA ASN A 34 -7.85 7.16 15.64
C ASN A 34 -6.97 6.81 16.86
N GLY A 35 -5.64 6.69 16.67
CA GLY A 35 -4.68 6.38 17.72
C GLY A 35 -4.48 4.87 17.97
N VAL A 36 -5.02 3.99 17.13
CA VAL A 36 -4.78 2.54 17.23
C VAL A 36 -3.33 2.25 16.87
N VAL A 37 -2.60 1.59 17.77
CA VAL A 37 -1.19 1.25 17.57
C VAL A 37 -1.07 0.07 16.59
N LEU A 38 -0.35 0.30 15.49
CA LEU A 38 -0.07 -0.68 14.43
C LEU A 38 1.35 -1.24 14.53
N ALA A 39 2.31 -0.42 14.97
CA ALA A 39 3.68 -0.86 15.27
C ALA A 39 4.22 -0.10 16.48
N ASP A 40 4.85 -0.84 17.40
CA ASP A 40 5.49 -0.33 18.63
C ASP A 40 6.78 -1.11 18.90
N ASN A 41 7.40 -0.86 20.02
CA ASN A 41 8.61 -1.55 20.46
C ASN A 41 8.32 -2.28 21.77
N THR A 42 8.92 -3.46 21.93
CA THR A 42 9.05 -4.14 23.21
C THR A 42 10.50 -4.10 23.68
N ASP A 43 10.71 -4.04 24.98
CA ASP A 43 12.05 -4.09 25.55
C ASP A 43 12.70 -5.44 25.24
N ALA A 44 13.90 -5.38 24.72
CA ALA A 44 14.74 -6.53 24.44
C ALA A 44 16.19 -6.24 24.89
N TYR A 45 17.04 -7.24 24.76
CA TYR A 45 18.45 -7.13 25.16
C TYR A 45 19.35 -7.81 24.13
N THR A 46 20.54 -7.25 23.94
CA THR A 46 21.62 -7.89 23.18
C THR A 46 22.67 -8.42 24.15
N VAL A 47 23.00 -9.71 24.04
CA VAL A 47 23.99 -10.41 24.89
C VAL A 47 25.33 -10.43 24.20
N TYR A 48 26.33 -9.94 24.91
CA TYR A 48 27.71 -9.86 24.47
C TYR A 48 28.62 -10.72 25.36
N VAL A 49 29.75 -11.16 24.81
CA VAL A 49 30.77 -11.87 25.54
C VAL A 49 32.15 -11.31 25.20
N ARG A 50 32.92 -10.92 26.23
CA ARG A 50 34.32 -10.57 26.12
C ARG A 50 35.13 -11.85 26.15
N SER A 51 35.59 -12.30 24.99
CA SER A 51 36.28 -13.57 24.84
C SER A 51 37.57 -13.70 25.67
N ASN A 52 38.23 -12.55 25.95
CA ASN A 52 39.46 -12.50 26.74
C ASN A 52 39.20 -12.59 28.26
N ALA A 53 38.01 -12.19 28.72
CA ALA A 53 37.62 -12.26 30.14
C ALA A 53 37.04 -13.64 30.53
N VAL A 54 36.71 -14.48 29.55
CA VAL A 54 36.13 -15.81 29.80
C VAL A 54 37.21 -16.81 30.15
N LYS A 55 37.21 -17.30 31.39
CA LYS A 55 38.19 -18.30 31.87
C LYS A 55 37.99 -19.70 31.26
N ASN A 56 36.72 -20.10 31.09
CA ASN A 56 36.37 -21.40 30.50
C ASN A 56 35.33 -21.23 29.39
N LYS A 57 35.81 -21.15 28.15
CA LYS A 57 34.98 -20.89 26.96
C LYS A 57 34.01 -22.02 26.67
N GLU A 58 34.40 -23.28 26.91
CA GLU A 58 33.51 -24.43 26.68
C GLU A 58 32.30 -24.41 27.62
N ARG A 59 32.55 -24.24 28.94
CA ARG A 59 31.49 -24.14 29.95
C ARG A 59 30.59 -22.95 29.70
N THR A 60 31.14 -21.79 29.40
CA THR A 60 30.38 -20.57 29.13
C THR A 60 29.51 -20.75 27.88
N SER A 61 30.06 -21.35 26.81
CA SER A 61 29.29 -21.65 25.60
C SER A 61 28.12 -22.59 25.84
N LEU A 62 28.34 -23.63 26.66
CA LEU A 62 27.29 -24.60 27.00
C LEU A 62 26.15 -23.95 27.80
N LEU A 63 26.49 -23.18 28.83
CA LEU A 63 25.50 -22.52 29.69
C LEU A 63 24.73 -21.44 28.94
N LEU A 64 25.39 -20.64 28.11
CA LEU A 64 24.73 -19.66 27.24
C LEU A 64 23.83 -20.33 26.21
N ALA A 65 24.28 -21.47 25.63
CA ALA A 65 23.48 -22.23 24.68
C ALA A 65 22.17 -22.74 25.29
N GLN A 66 22.26 -23.28 26.52
CA GLN A 66 21.07 -23.73 27.28
C GLN A 66 20.11 -22.58 27.58
N ALA A 67 20.62 -21.42 28.02
CA ALA A 67 19.80 -20.28 28.35
C ALA A 67 19.14 -19.64 27.10
N LEU A 68 19.85 -19.59 25.97
CA LEU A 68 19.45 -18.95 24.72
C LEU A 68 18.72 -19.88 23.74
N GLY A 69 18.66 -21.21 24.02
CA GLY A 69 18.11 -22.18 23.07
C GLY A 69 18.92 -22.31 21.78
N LYS A 70 20.27 -22.14 21.85
CA LYS A 70 21.17 -22.16 20.69
C LYS A 70 22.13 -23.33 20.77
N GLU A 71 22.83 -23.61 19.66
CA GLU A 71 23.89 -24.63 19.63
C GLU A 71 25.16 -24.13 20.34
N SER A 72 25.68 -24.91 21.27
CA SER A 72 26.88 -24.56 22.05
C SER A 72 28.13 -24.41 21.18
N GLN A 73 28.29 -25.27 20.14
CA GLN A 73 29.40 -25.23 19.20
C GLN A 73 29.45 -23.89 18.44
N ALA A 74 28.30 -23.38 18.00
CA ALA A 74 28.23 -22.09 17.30
C ALA A 74 28.64 -20.90 18.19
N ILE A 75 28.33 -20.96 19.48
CA ILE A 75 28.78 -19.96 20.46
C ILE A 75 30.28 -20.12 20.72
N TYR A 76 30.75 -21.33 20.92
CA TYR A 76 32.18 -21.64 21.16
C TYR A 76 33.08 -21.14 20.02
N GLU A 77 32.67 -21.38 18.77
CA GLU A 77 33.40 -20.90 17.59
C GLU A 77 33.50 -19.37 17.54
N LYS A 78 32.41 -18.67 17.92
CA LYS A 78 32.43 -17.20 18.04
C LYS A 78 33.43 -16.76 19.11
N LEU A 79 33.46 -17.39 20.28
CA LEU A 79 34.34 -17.04 21.40
C LEU A 79 35.83 -17.39 21.16
N THR A 80 36.11 -18.26 20.21
CA THR A 80 37.49 -18.71 19.88
C THR A 80 38.11 -18.01 18.68
N LYS A 81 37.31 -17.22 17.92
CA LYS A 81 37.83 -16.42 16.80
C LYS A 81 38.87 -15.40 17.27
N LYS A 82 40.13 -15.56 16.80
CA LYS A 82 41.35 -14.85 17.25
C LYS A 82 41.33 -13.30 17.09
N LYS A 83 40.34 -12.68 16.47
CA LYS A 83 40.32 -11.23 16.14
C LYS A 83 39.29 -10.38 16.89
N ALA A 84 38.40 -10.97 17.67
CA ALA A 84 37.35 -10.23 18.34
C ALA A 84 37.56 -10.23 19.86
N SER A 85 37.87 -9.09 20.45
CA SER A 85 37.88 -8.90 21.91
C SER A 85 36.49 -9.08 22.51
N GLU A 86 35.47 -8.76 21.72
CA GLU A 86 34.04 -8.80 22.07
C GLU A 86 33.22 -9.45 20.97
N VAL A 87 32.22 -10.24 21.34
CA VAL A 87 31.38 -11.01 20.41
C VAL A 87 29.90 -10.87 20.79
N THR A 88 29.08 -10.48 19.85
CA THR A 88 27.59 -10.55 19.99
C THR A 88 27.14 -12.00 19.87
N VAL A 89 26.61 -12.56 20.96
CA VAL A 89 26.13 -13.94 21.02
C VAL A 89 24.67 -14.04 20.60
N ALA A 90 23.82 -13.13 21.09
CA ALA A 90 22.42 -13.08 20.76
C ALA A 90 21.89 -11.65 20.79
N LYS A 91 21.03 -11.28 19.82
CA LYS A 91 20.25 -10.05 19.77
C LYS A 91 18.79 -10.34 20.10
N LYS A 92 18.05 -9.34 20.52
CA LYS A 92 16.59 -9.40 20.77
C LYS A 92 16.20 -10.46 21.80
N VAL A 93 16.98 -10.56 22.86
CA VAL A 93 16.78 -11.54 23.94
C VAL A 93 15.78 -10.96 24.94
N ASP A 94 14.82 -11.78 25.34
CA ASP A 94 13.82 -11.40 26.35
C ASP A 94 14.44 -11.16 27.72
N LYS A 95 13.86 -10.24 28.51
CA LYS A 95 14.30 -9.91 29.85
C LYS A 95 14.43 -11.13 30.76
N SER A 96 13.46 -12.05 30.71
CA SER A 96 13.46 -13.28 31.52
C SER A 96 14.65 -14.22 31.21
N VAL A 97 15.13 -14.24 29.97
CA VAL A 97 16.31 -15.02 29.55
C VAL A 97 17.58 -14.32 30.03
N VAL A 98 17.63 -12.99 29.90
CA VAL A 98 18.79 -12.21 30.41
C VAL A 98 18.93 -12.34 31.93
N GLU A 99 17.84 -12.33 32.69
CA GLU A 99 17.85 -12.56 34.14
C GLU A 99 18.43 -13.94 34.48
N LYS A 100 18.07 -14.99 33.72
CA LYS A 100 18.68 -16.33 33.87
C LYS A 100 20.19 -16.33 33.56
N ILE A 101 20.61 -15.65 32.49
CA ILE A 101 22.02 -15.52 32.13
C ILE A 101 22.80 -14.78 33.23
N THR A 102 22.24 -13.70 33.76
CA THR A 102 22.85 -12.93 34.85
C THR A 102 23.02 -13.76 36.11
N ALA A 103 22.02 -14.60 36.47
CA ALA A 103 22.07 -15.48 37.61
C ALA A 103 23.16 -16.57 37.52
N LEU A 104 23.67 -16.88 36.30
CA LEU A 104 24.77 -17.83 36.09
C LEU A 104 26.12 -17.25 36.49
N GLY A 105 26.27 -15.93 36.70
CA GLY A 105 27.50 -15.29 37.13
C GLY A 105 28.71 -15.57 36.22
N LEU A 106 28.52 -15.56 34.89
CA LEU A 106 29.55 -15.93 33.92
C LEU A 106 30.52 -14.78 33.68
N ASP A 107 31.84 -15.04 33.88
CA ASP A 107 32.89 -14.05 33.62
C ASP A 107 32.84 -13.59 32.15
N GLY A 108 32.90 -12.27 31.92
CA GLY A 108 32.96 -11.67 30.60
C GLY A 108 31.63 -11.63 29.82
N VAL A 109 30.53 -12.13 30.40
CA VAL A 109 29.19 -12.05 29.81
C VAL A 109 28.46 -10.83 30.32
N TYR A 110 27.92 -10.01 29.42
CA TYR A 110 27.12 -8.84 29.75
C TYR A 110 26.05 -8.57 28.70
N TYR A 111 25.19 -7.61 28.92
CA TYR A 111 24.09 -7.27 28.02
C TYR A 111 23.87 -5.75 27.96
N SER A 112 23.38 -5.29 26.82
CA SER A 112 22.86 -3.94 26.66
C SER A 112 21.36 -3.95 26.37
N ARG A 113 20.67 -2.85 26.66
CA ARG A 113 19.27 -2.67 26.27
C ARG A 113 19.18 -2.61 24.75
N ASP A 114 18.14 -3.23 24.21
CA ASP A 114 17.79 -3.26 22.81
C ASP A 114 16.27 -3.15 22.70
N ASN A 115 15.73 -2.94 21.50
CA ASN A 115 14.31 -2.86 21.23
C ASN A 115 13.93 -3.92 20.19
N ASN A 116 12.86 -4.64 20.43
CA ASN A 116 12.27 -5.50 19.42
C ASN A 116 11.03 -4.82 18.82
N ARG A 117 10.95 -4.74 17.49
CA ARG A 117 9.76 -4.21 16.81
C ARG A 117 8.61 -5.19 16.97
N TYR A 118 7.44 -4.68 17.33
CA TYR A 118 6.25 -5.46 17.60
C TYR A 118 5.03 -4.89 16.89
N TYR A 119 4.22 -5.75 16.29
CA TYR A 119 3.04 -5.40 15.51
C TYR A 119 1.80 -5.98 16.20
N PRO A 120 1.10 -5.19 17.04
CA PRO A 120 0.00 -5.67 17.87
C PRO A 120 -1.18 -6.26 17.10
N LYS A 121 -1.30 -5.91 15.82
CA LYS A 121 -2.39 -6.31 14.93
C LYS A 121 -2.04 -7.48 14.01
N GLY A 122 -0.86 -8.06 14.19
CA GLY A 122 -0.43 -9.28 13.49
C GLY A 122 -0.36 -9.11 11.97
N ASP A 123 -1.36 -9.58 11.26
CA ASP A 123 -1.46 -9.60 9.79
C ASP A 123 -2.22 -8.40 9.20
N THR A 124 -2.94 -7.64 10.02
CA THR A 124 -3.65 -6.43 9.56
C THR A 124 -2.67 -5.39 9.03
N LEU A 125 -2.96 -4.83 7.86
CA LEU A 125 -2.14 -3.82 7.17
C LEU A 125 -0.72 -4.30 6.83
N CYS A 126 -0.47 -5.59 6.75
CA CYS A 126 0.88 -6.13 6.62
C CYS A 126 1.65 -5.57 5.40
N GLN A 127 1.00 -5.38 4.24
CA GLN A 127 1.63 -4.78 3.08
C GLN A 127 1.80 -3.26 3.22
N VAL A 128 0.98 -2.58 4.03
CA VAL A 128 1.04 -1.13 4.23
C VAL A 128 2.09 -0.77 5.28
N VAL A 129 1.98 -1.32 6.48
CA VAL A 129 2.92 -1.07 7.58
C VAL A 129 4.31 -1.59 7.21
N GLY A 130 4.39 -2.82 6.71
CA GLY A 130 5.66 -3.47 6.43
C GLY A 130 6.36 -3.93 7.72
N PHE A 131 7.62 -4.31 7.61
CA PHE A 131 8.39 -4.83 8.73
C PHE A 131 9.85 -4.36 8.72
N THR A 132 10.52 -4.53 9.85
CA THR A 132 11.94 -4.21 10.04
C THR A 132 12.83 -5.46 9.93
N SER A 133 14.12 -5.25 9.66
CA SER A 133 15.17 -6.27 9.80
C SER A 133 15.44 -6.58 11.28
N SER A 134 16.33 -7.54 11.54
CA SER A 134 16.85 -7.82 12.89
C SER A 134 17.55 -6.63 13.55
N ASP A 135 18.02 -5.68 12.74
CA ASP A 135 18.69 -4.47 13.20
C ASP A 135 17.75 -3.25 13.29
N ASN A 136 16.44 -3.48 13.30
CA ASN A 136 15.36 -2.48 13.34
C ASN A 136 15.37 -1.49 12.15
N VAL A 137 15.93 -1.86 11.00
CA VAL A 137 15.90 -1.08 9.77
C VAL A 137 14.66 -1.47 8.97
N GLY A 138 13.88 -0.50 8.52
CA GLY A 138 12.67 -0.72 7.72
C GLY A 138 12.96 -1.42 6.39
N THR A 139 12.26 -2.51 6.11
CA THR A 139 12.49 -3.36 4.93
C THR A 139 11.45 -3.17 3.84
N THR A 140 10.18 -3.01 4.23
CA THR A 140 9.04 -2.82 3.33
C THR A 140 8.06 -1.80 3.90
N GLY A 141 7.07 -1.40 3.13
CA GLY A 141 5.94 -0.57 3.56
C GLY A 141 6.33 0.80 4.13
N VAL A 142 5.51 1.30 5.05
CA VAL A 142 5.71 2.55 5.79
C VAL A 142 6.99 2.51 6.62
N GLU A 143 7.31 1.34 7.19
CA GLU A 143 8.56 1.12 7.93
C GLU A 143 9.79 1.50 7.11
N LYS A 144 9.82 1.14 5.82
CA LYS A 144 10.92 1.49 4.90
C LYS A 144 10.80 2.91 4.37
N TYR A 145 9.60 3.31 3.94
CA TYR A 145 9.42 4.59 3.28
C TYR A 145 9.70 5.78 4.21
N TYR A 146 9.37 5.61 5.51
CA TYR A 146 9.58 6.60 6.56
C TYR A 146 10.72 6.25 7.52
N GLU A 147 11.68 5.42 7.08
CA GLU A 147 12.85 5.01 7.88
C GLU A 147 13.57 6.20 8.52
N GLU A 148 13.80 7.27 7.76
CA GLU A 148 14.50 8.47 8.21
C GLU A 148 13.85 9.11 9.45
N TYR A 149 12.52 9.03 9.54
CA TYR A 149 11.77 9.58 10.68
C TYR A 149 11.62 8.56 11.82
N LEU A 150 11.37 7.30 11.47
CA LEU A 150 11.07 6.26 12.45
C LEU A 150 12.29 5.76 13.23
N ALA A 151 13.48 5.72 12.62
CA ALA A 151 14.65 5.03 13.19
C ALA A 151 15.18 5.66 14.48
N GLY A 152 15.13 6.99 14.60
CA GLY A 152 15.81 7.72 15.65
C GLY A 152 17.34 7.75 15.47
N LYS A 153 18.06 8.22 16.48
CA LYS A 153 19.52 8.25 16.52
C LYS A 153 20.01 7.62 17.82
N ASN A 154 20.82 6.60 17.70
CA ASN A 154 21.43 5.97 18.88
C ASN A 154 22.32 6.96 19.62
N GLY A 155 22.33 6.82 20.92
CA GLY A 155 23.28 7.47 21.81
C GLY A 155 24.48 6.57 22.09
N GLU A 156 25.44 7.11 22.80
CA GLU A 156 26.69 6.44 23.16
C GLU A 156 27.02 6.71 24.63
N LEU A 157 27.44 5.68 25.33
CA LEU A 157 28.01 5.78 26.66
C LEU A 157 29.47 5.35 26.58
N LEU A 158 30.36 6.30 26.80
CA LEU A 158 31.80 6.06 26.89
C LEU A 158 32.18 5.90 28.36
N TYR A 159 32.84 4.81 28.72
CA TYR A 159 33.43 4.59 30.04
C TYR A 159 34.84 4.05 29.93
N GLU A 160 35.65 4.33 30.94
CA GLU A 160 37.04 3.87 30.99
C GLU A 160 37.09 2.39 31.45
N THR A 161 37.99 1.62 30.85
CA THR A 161 38.24 0.24 31.22
C THR A 161 39.69 0.06 31.61
N ASP A 162 39.97 -0.92 32.50
CA ASP A 162 41.33 -1.35 32.76
C ASP A 162 41.97 -2.05 31.53
N LEU A 163 43.26 -2.37 31.63
CA LEU A 163 44.00 -3.04 30.57
C LEU A 163 43.45 -4.44 30.19
N VAL A 164 42.60 -5.01 31.01
CA VAL A 164 41.91 -6.30 30.76
C VAL A 164 40.49 -6.05 30.22
N GLY A 165 40.04 -4.78 30.16
CA GLY A 165 38.76 -4.36 29.66
C GLY A 165 37.64 -4.43 30.71
N ILE A 166 37.95 -4.41 32.00
CA ILE A 166 36.98 -4.34 33.10
C ILE A 166 36.67 -2.86 33.34
N GLU A 167 35.38 -2.52 33.48
CA GLU A 167 34.91 -1.17 33.77
C GLU A 167 35.51 -0.66 35.08
N ILE A 168 36.05 0.55 35.04
CA ILE A 168 36.51 1.26 36.23
C ILE A 168 35.26 1.93 36.84
N GLU A 169 34.88 1.48 38.02
CA GLU A 169 33.64 1.89 38.68
C GLU A 169 33.57 3.42 38.83
N GLY A 170 32.54 4.05 38.26
CA GLY A 170 32.31 5.47 38.27
C GLY A 170 32.99 6.29 37.16
N SER A 171 33.66 5.68 36.19
CA SER A 171 34.39 6.35 35.12
C SER A 171 33.55 6.58 33.85
N VAL A 172 32.46 7.36 33.93
CA VAL A 172 31.75 7.82 32.72
C VAL A 172 32.57 8.92 32.05
N ALA A 173 33.23 8.61 30.91
CA ALA A 173 34.05 9.58 30.18
C ALA A 173 33.18 10.53 29.32
N ALA A 174 32.10 10.01 28.69
CA ALA A 174 31.13 10.80 27.94
C ALA A 174 29.77 10.11 27.86
N TYR A 175 28.70 10.91 27.79
CA TYR A 175 27.34 10.43 27.58
C TYR A 175 26.67 11.24 26.46
N LEU A 176 26.33 10.58 25.37
CA LEU A 176 25.51 11.12 24.29
C LEU A 176 24.12 10.45 24.38
N PRO A 177 23.05 11.18 24.71
CA PRO A 177 21.74 10.57 24.82
C PRO A 177 21.21 10.12 23.46
N ALA A 178 20.47 9.01 23.45
CA ALA A 178 19.74 8.58 22.28
C ALA A 178 18.58 9.55 21.99
N THR A 179 18.30 9.80 20.72
CA THR A 179 17.11 10.54 20.27
C THR A 179 16.15 9.56 19.64
N ASN A 180 14.97 9.38 20.24
CA ASN A 180 13.93 8.47 19.70
C ASN A 180 13.47 8.94 18.32
N GLY A 181 12.98 7.97 17.53
CA GLY A 181 12.34 8.24 16.25
C GLY A 181 10.98 8.94 16.43
N TYR A 182 10.55 9.64 15.39
CA TYR A 182 9.25 10.27 15.33
C TYR A 182 8.15 9.24 15.09
N ASN A 183 6.98 9.46 15.69
CA ASN A 183 5.78 8.68 15.45
C ASN A 183 5.14 9.07 14.12
N VAL A 184 4.57 8.10 13.41
CA VAL A 184 3.88 8.28 12.13
C VAL A 184 2.40 7.93 12.33
N GLU A 185 1.54 8.95 12.14
CA GLU A 185 0.08 8.76 12.12
C GLU A 185 -0.40 8.60 10.68
N LEU A 186 -1.07 7.48 10.41
CA LEU A 186 -1.61 7.17 9.10
C LEU A 186 -3.00 7.82 8.88
N THR A 187 -3.38 7.94 7.62
CA THR A 187 -4.76 8.27 7.21
C THR A 187 -5.70 7.08 7.31
N ILE A 188 -5.17 5.89 7.49
CA ILE A 188 -5.91 4.63 7.65
C ILE A 188 -6.89 4.74 8.81
N ASP A 189 -8.09 4.24 8.58
CA ASP A 189 -9.10 3.99 9.62
C ASP A 189 -9.12 2.49 9.90
N TYR A 190 -8.62 2.08 11.06
CA TYR A 190 -8.47 0.68 11.42
C TYR A 190 -9.79 -0.10 11.33
N GLY A 191 -10.92 0.51 11.71
CA GLY A 191 -12.22 -0.14 11.61
C GLY A 191 -12.65 -0.38 10.16
N ILE A 192 -12.38 0.57 9.24
CA ILE A 192 -12.63 0.38 7.80
C ILE A 192 -11.68 -0.70 7.25
N GLN A 193 -10.42 -0.71 7.68
CA GLN A 193 -9.43 -1.70 7.26
C GLN A 193 -9.85 -3.12 7.64
N GLU A 194 -10.31 -3.36 8.88
CA GLU A 194 -10.80 -4.68 9.33
C GLU A 194 -11.99 -5.17 8.48
N ILE A 195 -12.93 -4.27 8.15
CA ILE A 195 -14.06 -4.58 7.27
C ILE A 195 -13.54 -5.03 5.90
N VAL A 196 -12.60 -4.28 5.32
CA VAL A 196 -12.02 -4.58 4.01
C VAL A 196 -11.30 -5.91 4.02
N GLU A 197 -10.42 -6.16 4.97
CA GLU A 197 -9.64 -7.41 5.06
C GLU A 197 -10.55 -8.63 5.23
N SER A 198 -11.46 -8.58 6.19
CA SER A 198 -12.39 -9.70 6.43
C SER A 198 -13.29 -9.98 5.21
N THR A 199 -13.67 -8.95 4.44
CA THR A 199 -14.46 -9.11 3.22
C THR A 199 -13.63 -9.69 2.07
N LEU A 200 -12.36 -9.28 1.95
CA LEU A 200 -11.44 -9.87 0.96
C LEU A 200 -11.15 -11.33 1.27
N GLU A 201 -10.96 -11.70 2.54
CA GLU A 201 -10.78 -13.10 2.96
C GLU A 201 -11.98 -13.97 2.61
N LYS A 202 -13.22 -13.51 2.87
CA LYS A 202 -14.44 -14.19 2.45
C LYS A 202 -14.49 -14.37 0.94
N THR A 203 -14.15 -13.33 0.18
CA THR A 203 -14.11 -13.35 -1.27
C THR A 203 -13.04 -14.33 -1.78
N ALA A 204 -11.86 -14.33 -1.16
CA ALA A 204 -10.77 -15.25 -1.49
C ALA A 204 -11.15 -16.73 -1.17
N ALA A 205 -11.80 -16.97 -0.05
CA ALA A 205 -12.29 -18.30 0.31
C ALA A 205 -13.36 -18.82 -0.69
N GLN A 206 -14.21 -17.93 -1.20
CA GLN A 206 -15.29 -18.29 -2.12
C GLN A 206 -14.78 -18.55 -3.54
N TYR A 207 -13.83 -17.73 -4.03
CA TYR A 207 -13.43 -17.75 -5.45
C TYR A 207 -11.99 -18.21 -5.68
N SER A 208 -11.22 -18.52 -4.64
CA SER A 208 -9.83 -19.00 -4.72
C SER A 208 -8.99 -18.23 -5.77
N PRO A 209 -8.94 -16.89 -5.73
CA PRO A 209 -8.20 -16.08 -6.70
C PRO A 209 -6.69 -16.18 -6.48
N SER A 210 -5.90 -15.75 -7.46
CA SER A 210 -4.46 -15.55 -7.28
C SER A 210 -4.15 -14.44 -6.26
N SER A 211 -5.00 -13.39 -6.25
CA SER A 211 -5.00 -12.34 -5.24
C SER A 211 -6.33 -11.58 -5.24
N ALA A 212 -6.65 -10.95 -4.12
CA ALA A 212 -7.76 -10.01 -4.00
C ALA A 212 -7.25 -8.75 -3.30
N SER A 213 -7.62 -7.58 -3.79
CA SER A 213 -7.12 -6.31 -3.27
C SER A 213 -8.24 -5.27 -3.22
N CYS A 214 -8.17 -4.39 -2.23
CA CYS A 214 -9.13 -3.30 -2.10
C CYS A 214 -8.45 -2.03 -1.56
N ILE A 215 -8.83 -0.88 -2.11
CA ILE A 215 -8.52 0.44 -1.56
C ILE A 215 -9.80 1.19 -1.28
N VAL A 216 -9.83 1.87 -0.14
CA VAL A 216 -10.87 2.85 0.21
C VAL A 216 -10.23 4.23 0.33
N LEU A 217 -10.73 5.20 -0.45
CA LEU A 217 -10.27 6.60 -0.45
C LEU A 217 -11.35 7.53 0.07
N ASP A 218 -10.96 8.57 0.80
CA ASP A 218 -11.77 9.78 0.93
C ASP A 218 -11.69 10.58 -0.38
N VAL A 219 -12.83 10.74 -1.04
CA VAL A 219 -12.94 11.38 -2.36
C VAL A 219 -12.55 12.87 -2.33
N ASN A 220 -12.61 13.52 -1.15
CA ASN A 220 -12.45 14.97 -1.01
C ASN A 220 -10.99 15.42 -0.76
N ASN A 221 -10.11 14.50 -0.39
CA ASN A 221 -8.71 14.82 -0.08
C ASN A 221 -7.72 13.73 -0.50
N PHE A 222 -8.18 12.58 -0.98
CA PHE A 222 -7.43 11.39 -1.37
C PHE A 222 -6.62 10.77 -0.22
N GLU A 223 -7.06 10.95 1.03
CA GLU A 223 -6.60 10.12 2.14
C GLU A 223 -6.95 8.65 1.88
N VAL A 224 -5.97 7.77 2.05
CA VAL A 224 -6.19 6.33 1.99
C VAL A 224 -6.76 5.87 3.33
N LEU A 225 -8.04 5.51 3.35
CA LEU A 225 -8.73 5.05 4.57
C LEU A 225 -8.55 3.57 4.85
N ALA A 226 -8.37 2.76 3.80
CA ALA A 226 -7.99 1.37 3.88
C ALA A 226 -7.24 0.95 2.61
N LEU A 227 -6.28 0.03 2.76
CA LEU A 227 -5.54 -0.55 1.65
C LEU A 227 -5.12 -1.98 2.02
N ALA A 228 -5.78 -2.96 1.42
CA ALA A 228 -5.62 -4.37 1.76
C ALA A 228 -5.34 -5.24 0.54
N ASN A 229 -4.57 -6.31 0.76
CA ASN A 229 -4.30 -7.35 -0.22
C ASN A 229 -4.43 -8.73 0.48
N CYS A 230 -5.02 -9.68 -0.22
CA CYS A 230 -5.10 -11.08 0.18
C CYS A 230 -4.32 -11.92 -0.85
N PRO A 231 -3.43 -12.83 -0.41
CA PRO A 231 -3.19 -13.25 0.96
C PRO A 231 -2.41 -12.24 1.81
N SER A 232 -2.68 -12.23 3.12
CA SER A 232 -1.96 -11.50 4.16
C SER A 232 -0.86 -12.38 4.80
N TYR A 233 -0.05 -11.80 5.70
CA TYR A 233 0.95 -12.52 6.50
C TYR A 233 1.18 -11.80 7.83
N ASN A 234 1.56 -12.58 8.88
CA ASN A 234 1.82 -12.01 10.20
C ASN A 234 3.16 -11.26 10.22
N LEU A 235 3.11 -9.96 10.54
CA LEU A 235 4.30 -9.09 10.64
C LEU A 235 5.29 -9.51 11.74
N ASN A 236 4.82 -10.24 12.76
CA ASN A 236 5.69 -10.78 13.81
C ASN A 236 6.36 -12.10 13.40
N GLU A 237 5.87 -12.78 12.34
CA GLU A 237 6.32 -14.10 11.87
C GLU A 237 6.65 -14.09 10.38
N VAL A 238 7.41 -13.07 9.94
CA VAL A 238 7.74 -12.88 8.53
C VAL A 238 8.54 -14.08 7.97
N PRO A 239 8.14 -14.68 6.83
CA PRO A 239 8.82 -15.83 6.23
C PRO A 239 10.13 -15.44 5.54
N ARG A 240 11.12 -15.00 6.32
CA ARG A 240 12.42 -14.44 5.84
C ARG A 240 13.29 -15.42 5.08
N ASN A 241 13.05 -16.73 5.26
CA ASN A 241 13.85 -17.81 4.64
C ASN A 241 13.36 -18.17 3.24
N ASP A 242 12.21 -17.66 2.80
CA ASP A 242 11.62 -17.87 1.49
C ASP A 242 11.46 -16.53 0.76
N ALA A 243 12.45 -16.18 -0.05
CA ALA A 243 12.48 -14.89 -0.76
C ALA A 243 11.37 -14.75 -1.82
N GLU A 244 10.96 -15.85 -2.47
CA GLU A 244 9.91 -15.83 -3.48
C GLU A 244 8.55 -15.59 -2.82
N LEU A 245 8.24 -16.36 -1.79
CA LEU A 245 7.02 -16.17 -0.99
C LEU A 245 6.98 -14.76 -0.36
N LEU A 246 8.09 -14.31 0.22
CA LEU A 246 8.19 -13.00 0.84
C LEU A 246 7.90 -11.88 -0.18
N ASN A 247 8.52 -11.92 -1.36
CA ASN A 247 8.27 -10.94 -2.42
C ASN A 247 6.80 -10.93 -2.86
N LYS A 248 6.16 -12.09 -2.94
CA LYS A 248 4.73 -12.20 -3.27
C LYS A 248 3.85 -11.60 -2.18
N LEU A 249 4.10 -11.91 -0.92
CA LEU A 249 3.27 -11.48 0.23
C LEU A 249 3.42 -10.00 0.56
N THR A 250 4.61 -9.42 0.38
CA THR A 250 4.90 -8.03 0.73
C THR A 250 4.48 -7.02 -0.34
N ARG A 251 4.15 -7.50 -1.55
CA ARG A 251 3.80 -6.64 -2.67
C ARG A 251 2.38 -6.12 -2.54
N ASN A 252 2.21 -4.80 -2.62
CA ASN A 252 0.89 -4.19 -2.71
C ASN A 252 0.46 -4.10 -4.17
N GLY A 253 -0.44 -4.99 -4.61
CA GLY A 253 -0.87 -5.10 -6.00
C GLY A 253 -1.56 -3.84 -6.53
N LEU A 254 -2.29 -3.09 -5.70
CA LEU A 254 -2.98 -1.88 -6.16
C LEU A 254 -2.04 -0.69 -6.44
N VAL A 255 -0.85 -0.71 -5.83
CA VAL A 255 0.16 0.34 -6.02
C VAL A 255 1.26 -0.10 -6.98
N CYS A 256 1.72 -1.35 -6.87
CA CYS A 256 2.91 -1.84 -7.55
C CYS A 256 2.64 -2.61 -8.86
N ASP A 257 1.40 -3.08 -9.07
CA ASP A 257 1.02 -3.86 -10.25
C ASP A 257 0.13 -3.04 -11.19
N ILE A 258 0.13 -3.46 -12.46
CA ILE A 258 -0.70 -2.84 -13.49
C ILE A 258 -1.58 -3.88 -14.15
N TYR A 259 -2.78 -3.48 -14.52
CA TYR A 259 -3.74 -4.32 -15.25
C TYR A 259 -4.55 -3.49 -16.24
N GLU A 260 -5.15 -4.12 -17.25
CA GLU A 260 -6.11 -3.45 -18.10
C GLU A 260 -7.41 -3.19 -17.30
N PRO A 261 -7.84 -1.93 -17.10
CA PRO A 261 -9.00 -1.61 -16.25
C PRO A 261 -10.34 -2.10 -16.84
N GLY A 262 -10.35 -2.40 -18.13
CA GLY A 262 -11.56 -2.80 -18.82
C GLY A 262 -12.68 -1.78 -18.64
N SER A 263 -13.91 -2.28 -18.43
CA SER A 263 -15.10 -1.42 -18.39
C SER A 263 -15.17 -0.42 -17.24
N THR A 264 -14.31 -0.49 -16.22
CA THR A 264 -14.23 0.58 -15.20
C THR A 264 -13.70 1.88 -15.80
N PHE A 265 -12.85 1.78 -16.82
CA PHE A 265 -12.31 2.95 -17.53
C PHE A 265 -13.37 3.77 -18.28
N LYS A 266 -14.55 3.20 -18.54
CA LYS A 266 -15.68 3.91 -19.16
C LYS A 266 -16.16 5.12 -18.34
N ILE A 267 -15.89 5.15 -17.03
CA ILE A 267 -16.09 6.32 -16.18
C ILE A 267 -15.30 7.51 -16.75
N ILE A 268 -14.03 7.29 -17.04
CA ILE A 268 -13.13 8.32 -17.55
C ILE A 268 -13.53 8.77 -18.96
N THR A 269 -13.85 7.83 -19.84
CA THR A 269 -14.34 8.16 -21.20
C THR A 269 -15.65 8.95 -21.17
N SER A 270 -16.57 8.60 -20.26
CA SER A 270 -17.80 9.38 -20.06
C SER A 270 -17.52 10.78 -19.53
N ALA A 271 -16.62 10.89 -18.54
CA ALA A 271 -16.20 12.19 -17.99
C ALA A 271 -15.64 13.11 -19.10
N ILE A 272 -14.74 12.57 -19.92
CA ILE A 272 -14.15 13.31 -21.06
C ILE A 272 -15.23 13.77 -22.04
N ASN A 273 -16.12 12.87 -22.43
CA ASN A 273 -17.18 13.20 -23.38
C ASN A 273 -18.15 14.26 -22.84
N LEU A 274 -18.58 14.13 -21.58
CA LEU A 274 -19.48 15.08 -20.92
C LEU A 274 -18.83 16.47 -20.79
N GLU A 275 -17.57 16.52 -20.41
CA GLU A 275 -16.81 17.76 -20.27
C GLU A 275 -16.61 18.46 -21.60
N GLU A 276 -16.28 17.72 -22.67
CA GLU A 276 -16.13 18.28 -24.02
C GLU A 276 -17.46 18.75 -24.59
N HIS A 277 -18.55 18.03 -24.28
CA HIS A 277 -19.89 18.50 -24.65
C HIS A 277 -20.25 19.82 -23.95
N LEU A 278 -19.99 19.92 -22.64
CA LEU A 278 -20.22 21.14 -21.88
C LEU A 278 -19.39 22.32 -22.39
N LYS A 279 -18.17 22.06 -22.88
CA LYS A 279 -17.30 23.06 -23.53
C LYS A 279 -17.73 23.43 -24.97
N GLY A 280 -18.83 22.89 -25.45
CA GLY A 280 -19.35 23.16 -26.78
C GLY A 280 -18.62 22.46 -27.92
N ASN A 281 -17.88 21.37 -27.64
CA ASN A 281 -17.26 20.59 -28.70
C ASN A 281 -18.31 19.87 -29.55
N PRO A 282 -18.47 20.19 -30.86
CA PRO A 282 -19.51 19.60 -31.70
C PRO A 282 -19.32 18.09 -31.95
N LYS A 283 -18.13 17.56 -31.64
CA LYS A 283 -17.82 16.13 -31.76
C LYS A 283 -18.18 15.35 -30.50
N ALA A 284 -18.48 16.01 -29.36
CA ALA A 284 -18.86 15.34 -28.13
C ALA A 284 -20.36 15.06 -28.13
N TYR A 285 -20.72 13.87 -27.67
CA TYR A 285 -22.12 13.45 -27.58
C TYR A 285 -22.79 14.08 -26.36
N SER A 286 -24.01 14.60 -26.55
CA SER A 286 -24.81 15.11 -25.43
C SER A 286 -25.22 13.99 -24.49
N PRO A 287 -25.57 14.28 -23.22
CA PRO A 287 -26.11 13.28 -22.28
C PRO A 287 -27.32 12.52 -22.82
N ASN A 288 -28.15 13.22 -23.62
CA ASN A 288 -29.37 12.67 -24.21
C ASN A 288 -29.18 12.12 -25.62
N TYR A 289 -27.94 12.09 -26.14
CA TYR A 289 -27.67 11.52 -27.45
C TYR A 289 -28.02 10.03 -27.48
N VAL A 290 -28.73 9.61 -28.51
CA VAL A 290 -29.12 8.23 -28.72
C VAL A 290 -28.18 7.56 -29.70
N PHE A 291 -27.38 6.61 -29.20
CA PHE A 291 -26.43 5.84 -30.02
C PHE A 291 -27.16 4.87 -30.93
N SER A 292 -26.80 4.84 -32.19
CA SER A 292 -27.26 3.86 -33.19
C SER A 292 -26.23 2.75 -33.42
N SER A 293 -25.54 2.32 -32.38
CA SER A 293 -24.43 1.36 -32.47
C SER A 293 -24.93 -0.05 -32.71
N ALA A 294 -24.23 -0.79 -33.60
CA ALA A 294 -24.39 -2.22 -33.71
C ALA A 294 -23.57 -2.95 -32.64
N ARG A 295 -23.76 -4.27 -32.51
CA ARG A 295 -22.97 -5.12 -31.59
C ARG A 295 -21.46 -5.06 -31.87
N THR A 296 -21.09 -4.79 -33.11
CA THR A 296 -19.71 -4.73 -33.59
C THR A 296 -19.41 -3.39 -34.23
N ARG A 297 -18.20 -2.89 -34.03
CA ARG A 297 -17.68 -1.70 -34.70
C ARG A 297 -16.38 -2.05 -35.41
N PHE A 298 -16.30 -1.73 -36.70
CA PHE A 298 -15.09 -1.92 -37.48
C PHE A 298 -14.26 -0.64 -37.52
N VAL A 299 -12.99 -0.72 -37.09
CA VAL A 299 -12.08 0.42 -36.99
C VAL A 299 -10.68 -0.01 -37.46
N ASP A 300 -10.13 0.62 -38.51
CA ASP A 300 -8.78 0.37 -39.05
C ASP A 300 -8.46 -1.13 -39.21
N GLY A 301 -9.33 -1.89 -39.87
CA GLY A 301 -9.11 -3.32 -40.10
C GLY A 301 -9.41 -4.23 -38.90
N THR A 302 -9.81 -3.66 -37.76
CA THR A 302 -10.06 -4.41 -36.53
C THR A 302 -11.54 -4.34 -36.15
N THR A 303 -12.11 -5.45 -35.71
CA THR A 303 -13.48 -5.52 -35.20
C THR A 303 -13.48 -5.36 -33.68
N VAL A 304 -14.11 -4.31 -33.18
CA VAL A 304 -14.49 -4.16 -31.76
C VAL A 304 -15.84 -4.80 -31.56
N LYS A 305 -15.94 -5.75 -30.63
CA LYS A 305 -17.17 -6.48 -30.32
C LYS A 305 -17.65 -6.17 -28.91
N CYS A 306 -18.95 -6.03 -28.74
CA CYS A 306 -19.54 -5.93 -27.41
C CYS A 306 -19.45 -7.27 -26.67
N TRP A 307 -19.32 -7.22 -25.35
CA TRP A 307 -19.17 -8.38 -24.47
C TRP A 307 -20.42 -9.28 -24.43
N SER A 308 -21.60 -8.71 -24.65
CA SER A 308 -22.87 -9.47 -24.66
C SER A 308 -23.80 -9.03 -25.79
N ASN A 309 -24.92 -9.70 -25.95
CA ASN A 309 -26.00 -9.28 -26.84
C ASN A 309 -26.92 -8.22 -26.22
N HIS A 310 -26.73 -7.87 -24.96
CA HIS A 310 -27.61 -7.10 -24.08
C HIS A 310 -29.04 -7.70 -24.01
N ALA A 311 -29.79 -7.38 -22.97
CA ALA A 311 -31.19 -7.75 -22.89
C ALA A 311 -31.96 -7.18 -24.10
N ASN A 312 -32.69 -8.01 -24.82
CA ASN A 312 -33.46 -7.66 -26.02
C ASN A 312 -32.64 -7.23 -27.25
N GLY A 313 -31.35 -7.60 -27.36
CA GLY A 313 -30.52 -7.30 -28.54
C GLY A 313 -30.20 -5.80 -28.73
N LYS A 314 -30.46 -4.97 -27.76
CA LYS A 314 -30.34 -3.49 -27.86
C LYS A 314 -28.91 -2.99 -27.74
N HIS A 315 -28.22 -2.92 -28.87
CA HIS A 315 -26.99 -2.11 -29.01
C HIS A 315 -27.29 -0.73 -29.60
N SER A 316 -28.41 -0.57 -30.29
CA SER A 316 -28.94 0.67 -30.83
C SER A 316 -29.99 1.26 -29.90
N ASN A 317 -30.26 2.57 -30.10
CA ASN A 317 -31.27 3.31 -29.35
C ASN A 317 -31.02 3.35 -27.83
N GLN A 318 -29.75 3.50 -27.41
CA GLN A 318 -29.40 3.72 -26.01
C GLN A 318 -28.78 5.11 -25.83
N THR A 319 -29.19 5.78 -24.76
CA THR A 319 -28.56 7.01 -24.26
C THR A 319 -27.18 6.71 -23.67
N LEU A 320 -26.41 7.75 -23.31
CA LEU A 320 -25.13 7.57 -22.63
C LEU A 320 -25.29 6.84 -21.28
N ALA A 321 -26.34 7.16 -20.52
CA ALA A 321 -26.64 6.48 -19.27
C ALA A 321 -26.95 4.99 -19.48
N GLU A 322 -27.77 4.63 -20.47
CA GLU A 322 -28.06 3.25 -20.80
C GLU A 322 -26.83 2.50 -21.34
N ALA A 323 -25.97 3.16 -22.12
CA ALA A 323 -24.70 2.60 -22.59
C ALA A 323 -23.73 2.29 -21.45
N LEU A 324 -23.72 3.13 -20.37
CA LEU A 324 -23.02 2.87 -19.12
C LEU A 324 -23.64 1.68 -18.37
N ASN A 325 -24.98 1.65 -18.20
CA ASN A 325 -25.72 0.58 -17.52
C ASN A 325 -25.44 -0.78 -18.16
N ASN A 326 -25.49 -0.83 -19.48
CA ASN A 326 -25.26 -2.01 -20.31
C ASN A 326 -23.76 -2.31 -20.53
N SER A 327 -22.88 -1.35 -20.17
CA SER A 327 -21.45 -1.43 -20.44
C SER A 327 -21.12 -1.70 -21.93
N CYS A 328 -21.77 -1.00 -22.86
CA CYS A 328 -21.72 -1.25 -24.31
C CYS A 328 -20.42 -0.77 -24.95
N ASN A 329 -19.50 -1.65 -25.34
CA ASN A 329 -18.20 -1.28 -25.92
C ASN A 329 -18.30 -0.39 -27.18
N PRO A 330 -19.17 -0.66 -28.18
CA PRO A 330 -19.28 0.18 -29.36
C PRO A 330 -19.57 1.66 -29.07
N CYS A 331 -20.44 1.98 -28.11
CA CYS A 331 -20.73 3.36 -27.75
C CYS A 331 -19.49 4.10 -27.23
N PHE A 332 -18.68 3.43 -26.41
CA PHE A 332 -17.44 4.00 -25.88
C PHE A 332 -16.33 4.10 -26.92
N THR A 333 -16.30 3.19 -27.89
CA THR A 333 -15.49 3.29 -29.08
C THR A 333 -15.83 4.57 -29.87
N ASP A 334 -17.13 4.79 -30.13
CA ASP A 334 -17.58 5.98 -30.88
C ASP A 334 -17.25 7.26 -30.15
N MET A 335 -17.44 7.31 -28.80
CA MET A 335 -17.06 8.47 -27.99
C MET A 335 -15.55 8.79 -28.07
N ALA A 336 -14.69 7.79 -27.87
CA ALA A 336 -13.24 8.00 -27.93
C ALA A 336 -12.79 8.49 -29.30
N LEU A 337 -13.26 7.87 -30.38
CA LEU A 337 -12.96 8.25 -31.75
C LEU A 337 -13.46 9.65 -32.10
N SER A 338 -14.67 9.99 -31.66
CA SER A 338 -15.28 11.29 -31.92
C SER A 338 -14.51 12.44 -31.24
N ILE A 339 -14.09 12.26 -30.00
CA ILE A 339 -13.25 13.22 -29.27
C ILE A 339 -11.88 13.35 -29.92
N GLY A 340 -11.33 12.24 -30.41
CA GLY A 340 -10.03 12.17 -31.07
C GLY A 340 -8.85 12.13 -30.10
N LYS A 341 -7.73 11.58 -30.58
CA LYS A 341 -6.57 11.23 -29.74
C LYS A 341 -5.94 12.43 -29.03
N GLU A 342 -5.85 13.60 -29.67
CA GLU A 342 -5.18 14.77 -29.09
C GLU A 342 -5.86 15.21 -27.79
N LYS A 343 -7.16 15.41 -27.83
CA LYS A 343 -7.94 15.80 -26.67
C LYS A 343 -8.04 14.67 -25.64
N PHE A 344 -8.30 13.45 -26.11
CA PHE A 344 -8.42 12.29 -25.23
C PHE A 344 -7.15 12.09 -24.38
N TYR A 345 -5.96 12.16 -24.99
CA TYR A 345 -4.66 12.06 -24.31
C TYR A 345 -4.39 13.22 -23.35
N SER A 346 -4.82 14.43 -23.68
CA SER A 346 -4.72 15.57 -22.77
C SER A 346 -5.49 15.31 -21.47
N TYR A 347 -6.71 14.76 -21.58
CA TYR A 347 -7.47 14.36 -20.40
C TYR A 347 -6.84 13.18 -19.65
N LEU A 348 -6.33 12.16 -20.34
CA LEU A 348 -5.63 11.05 -19.68
C LEU A 348 -4.48 11.56 -18.81
N SER A 349 -3.70 12.52 -19.30
CA SER A 349 -2.65 13.17 -18.51
C SER A 349 -3.22 13.92 -17.30
N SER A 350 -4.31 14.67 -17.46
CA SER A 350 -4.96 15.38 -16.34
C SER A 350 -5.53 14.44 -15.29
N PHE A 351 -5.99 13.24 -15.69
CA PHE A 351 -6.43 12.16 -14.79
C PHE A 351 -5.26 11.34 -14.20
N GLY A 352 -4.00 11.72 -14.47
CA GLY A 352 -2.80 11.10 -13.90
C GLY A 352 -2.36 9.78 -14.55
N PHE A 353 -2.95 9.38 -15.68
CA PHE A 353 -2.52 8.15 -16.36
C PHE A 353 -1.18 8.34 -17.08
N GLY A 354 -0.33 7.31 -16.99
CA GLY A 354 1.03 7.32 -17.54
C GLY A 354 2.08 7.98 -16.63
N ALA A 355 1.69 8.37 -15.42
CA ALA A 355 2.57 8.94 -14.39
C ALA A 355 2.27 8.34 -13.02
N LYS A 356 3.21 8.42 -12.09
CA LYS A 356 2.97 8.07 -10.69
C LYS A 356 1.96 9.03 -10.05
N THR A 357 1.09 8.51 -9.20
CA THR A 357 0.16 9.33 -8.42
C THR A 357 0.90 10.15 -7.37
N GLY A 358 2.06 9.66 -6.93
CA GLY A 358 2.88 10.27 -5.89
C GLY A 358 2.44 9.86 -4.48
N ILE A 359 1.73 8.74 -4.36
CA ILE A 359 1.46 8.15 -3.04
C ILE A 359 2.76 7.93 -2.29
N ASP A 360 2.75 8.22 -1.01
CA ASP A 360 3.86 8.05 -0.08
C ASP A 360 4.10 6.57 0.28
N TYR A 361 4.32 5.77 -0.76
CA TYR A 361 4.55 4.32 -0.71
C TYR A 361 5.59 3.89 -1.74
N GLY A 362 6.43 2.91 -1.38
CA GLY A 362 7.49 2.43 -2.25
C GLY A 362 7.00 1.54 -3.39
N GLY A 363 7.69 1.58 -4.54
CA GLY A 363 7.43 0.65 -5.64
C GLY A 363 6.24 1.00 -6.53
N GLU A 364 5.72 2.22 -6.47
CA GLU A 364 4.59 2.66 -7.29
C GLU A 364 4.85 2.50 -8.79
N ALA A 365 3.91 1.86 -9.49
CA ALA A 365 3.95 1.64 -10.94
C ALA A 365 3.49 2.89 -11.73
N TYR A 366 4.11 3.10 -12.90
CA TYR A 366 3.73 4.21 -13.81
C TYR A 366 2.47 3.93 -14.64
N GLY A 367 2.03 2.65 -14.73
CA GLY A 367 1.08 2.23 -15.75
C GLY A 367 1.75 2.09 -17.13
N LEU A 368 0.97 1.62 -18.10
CA LEU A 368 1.39 1.55 -19.50
C LEU A 368 0.40 2.34 -20.36
N LEU A 369 0.85 3.44 -20.91
CA LEU A 369 0.13 4.26 -21.87
C LEU A 369 0.97 4.37 -23.14
N MET A 370 0.42 3.96 -24.28
CA MET A 370 1.11 4.12 -25.56
C MET A 370 1.48 5.57 -25.81
N ALA A 371 2.65 5.82 -26.42
CA ALA A 371 3.01 7.16 -26.86
C ALA A 371 1.96 7.69 -27.85
N LYS A 372 1.45 8.91 -27.63
CA LYS A 372 0.38 9.52 -28.43
C LYS A 372 0.65 9.46 -29.94
N SER A 373 1.91 9.63 -30.36
CA SER A 373 2.32 9.54 -31.78
C SER A 373 2.10 8.16 -32.39
N ALA A 374 2.18 7.10 -31.60
CA ALA A 374 2.05 5.71 -32.07
C ALA A 374 0.59 5.21 -32.08
N VAL A 375 -0.35 5.95 -31.48
CA VAL A 375 -1.75 5.55 -31.34
C VAL A 375 -2.49 5.65 -32.66
N ARG A 376 -3.04 4.54 -33.13
CA ARG A 376 -3.97 4.44 -34.27
C ARG A 376 -5.41 4.55 -33.78
N ASN A 377 -6.38 4.73 -34.69
CA ASN A 377 -7.79 4.80 -34.29
C ASN A 377 -8.28 3.49 -33.63
N CYS A 378 -7.81 2.30 -34.09
CA CYS A 378 -8.15 1.03 -33.47
C CYS A 378 -7.62 0.92 -32.02
N ASP A 379 -6.49 1.52 -31.72
CA ASP A 379 -5.92 1.58 -30.37
C ASP A 379 -6.73 2.55 -29.49
N LEU A 380 -7.02 3.77 -30.01
CA LEU A 380 -7.86 4.74 -29.32
C LEU A 380 -9.27 4.19 -29.02
N ALA A 381 -9.87 3.47 -29.99
CA ALA A 381 -11.15 2.80 -29.85
C ALA A 381 -11.16 1.83 -28.66
N ARG A 382 -10.09 1.06 -28.48
CA ARG A 382 -9.92 0.12 -27.35
C ARG A 382 -9.65 0.83 -26.03
N ILE A 383 -8.81 1.86 -26.03
CA ILE A 383 -8.57 2.70 -24.86
C ILE A 383 -9.89 3.25 -24.33
N GLY A 384 -10.81 3.66 -25.21
CA GLY A 384 -12.13 4.19 -24.84
C GLY A 384 -12.97 3.28 -23.92
N PHE A 385 -12.72 1.97 -23.90
CA PHE A 385 -13.38 1.04 -22.98
C PHE A 385 -12.38 0.26 -22.10
N GLY A 386 -11.15 0.77 -21.95
CA GLY A 386 -10.15 0.32 -20.97
C GLY A 386 -9.34 -0.90 -21.39
N GLN A 387 -9.13 -1.10 -22.68
CA GLN A 387 -8.16 -2.05 -23.25
C GLN A 387 -7.01 -1.29 -23.92
N THR A 388 -5.87 -1.96 -24.17
CA THR A 388 -4.67 -1.32 -24.74
C THR A 388 -4.08 -0.20 -23.88
N ILE A 389 -4.50 -0.12 -22.63
CA ILE A 389 -3.96 0.69 -21.54
C ILE A 389 -3.86 -0.17 -20.29
N ALA A 390 -2.75 -0.08 -19.56
CA ALA A 390 -2.65 -0.74 -18.26
C ALA A 390 -2.37 0.31 -17.17
N VAL A 391 -3.10 0.22 -16.08
CA VAL A 391 -3.08 1.19 -14.98
C VAL A 391 -2.89 0.47 -13.65
N SER A 392 -2.32 1.15 -12.66
CA SER A 392 -2.36 0.65 -11.29
C SER A 392 -3.73 0.90 -10.65
N GLY A 393 -4.07 0.12 -9.61
CA GLY A 393 -5.32 0.31 -8.89
C GLY A 393 -5.44 1.71 -8.30
N ILE A 394 -4.36 2.25 -7.74
CA ILE A 394 -4.35 3.60 -7.18
C ILE A 394 -4.57 4.67 -8.25
N GLN A 395 -4.01 4.53 -9.45
CA GLN A 395 -4.27 5.45 -10.57
C GLN A 395 -5.76 5.47 -10.93
N LEU A 396 -6.38 4.30 -11.05
CA LEU A 396 -7.81 4.19 -11.38
C LEU A 396 -8.70 4.75 -10.28
N ALA A 397 -8.37 4.49 -9.02
CA ALA A 397 -9.11 5.00 -7.86
C ALA A 397 -9.05 6.55 -7.81
N CYS A 398 -7.85 7.13 -7.93
CA CYS A 398 -7.66 8.59 -7.94
C CYS A 398 -8.33 9.27 -9.15
N ALA A 399 -8.22 8.68 -10.35
CA ALA A 399 -8.87 9.19 -11.54
C ALA A 399 -10.40 9.16 -11.39
N THR A 400 -10.96 8.07 -10.84
CA THR A 400 -12.40 7.98 -10.58
C THR A 400 -12.83 8.98 -9.52
N ALA A 401 -12.09 9.10 -8.41
CA ALA A 401 -12.38 10.07 -7.37
C ALA A 401 -12.43 11.51 -7.92
N SER A 402 -11.43 11.89 -8.74
CA SER A 402 -11.40 13.21 -9.37
C SER A 402 -12.55 13.42 -10.36
N ALA A 403 -13.01 12.37 -11.04
CA ALA A 403 -14.14 12.48 -11.96
C ALA A 403 -15.47 12.81 -11.26
N VAL A 404 -15.59 12.50 -9.95
CA VAL A 404 -16.87 12.60 -9.21
C VAL A 404 -16.84 13.59 -8.04
N ASN A 405 -15.69 14.22 -7.72
CA ASN A 405 -15.55 15.19 -6.64
C ASN A 405 -15.57 16.66 -7.09
N GLY A 406 -16.04 16.94 -8.30
CA GLY A 406 -15.96 18.26 -8.90
C GLY A 406 -14.72 18.48 -9.77
N GLY A 407 -13.95 17.43 -10.05
CA GLY A 407 -12.78 17.47 -10.93
C GLY A 407 -11.45 17.75 -10.24
N TYR A 408 -11.39 17.67 -8.92
CA TYR A 408 -10.16 17.91 -8.16
C TYR A 408 -9.33 16.63 -8.08
N TYR A 409 -8.15 16.61 -8.70
CA TYR A 409 -7.18 15.52 -8.60
C TYR A 409 -6.12 15.88 -7.56
N TYR A 410 -6.14 15.19 -6.42
CA TYR A 410 -5.17 15.38 -5.34
C TYR A 410 -4.08 14.31 -5.36
N THR A 411 -2.97 14.56 -4.65
CA THR A 411 -1.99 13.54 -4.33
C THR A 411 -2.56 12.59 -3.28
N PRO A 412 -2.68 11.27 -3.56
CA PRO A 412 -3.08 10.31 -2.53
C PRO A 412 -1.98 10.15 -1.50
N HIS A 413 -2.34 9.92 -0.22
CA HIS A 413 -1.36 9.77 0.85
C HIS A 413 -1.84 8.82 1.95
N LEU A 414 -0.87 8.14 2.55
CA LEU A 414 -1.04 7.20 3.66
C LEU A 414 -0.73 7.85 5.01
N VAL A 415 0.16 8.85 5.05
CA VAL A 415 0.57 9.51 6.28
C VAL A 415 -0.17 10.82 6.43
N LYS A 416 -0.73 11.04 7.63
CA LYS A 416 -1.41 12.27 8.03
C LYS A 416 -0.46 13.24 8.71
N ARG A 417 0.36 12.75 9.66
CA ARG A 417 1.36 13.58 10.34
C ARG A 417 2.51 12.74 10.91
N ILE A 418 3.63 13.44 11.14
CA ILE A 418 4.83 12.92 11.80
C ILE A 418 5.10 13.81 13.01
N TYR A 419 5.24 13.20 14.19
CA TYR A 419 5.35 13.95 15.45
C TYR A 419 6.22 13.22 16.48
N ALA A 420 6.81 13.99 17.41
CA ALA A 420 7.64 13.48 18.50
C ALA A 420 6.77 13.00 19.68
N ASP A 421 7.37 12.23 20.62
CA ASP A 421 6.69 11.72 21.81
C ASP A 421 6.13 12.83 22.73
N ASP A 422 6.72 14.03 22.71
CA ASP A 422 6.25 15.21 23.44
C ASP A 422 5.09 15.96 22.76
N GLY A 423 4.65 15.47 21.58
CA GLY A 423 3.57 16.05 20.80
C GLY A 423 4.01 17.12 19.79
N TYR A 424 5.32 17.43 19.69
CA TYR A 424 5.83 18.33 18.64
C TYR A 424 5.57 17.74 17.25
N VAL A 425 4.81 18.46 16.41
CA VAL A 425 4.49 18.05 15.04
C VAL A 425 5.60 18.51 14.11
N LEU A 426 6.35 17.55 13.56
CA LEU A 426 7.43 17.81 12.60
C LEU A 426 6.87 18.08 11.20
N LYS A 427 5.86 17.31 10.79
CA LYS A 427 5.26 17.40 9.46
C LYS A 427 3.78 17.05 9.53
N GLU A 428 2.95 17.85 8.90
CA GLU A 428 1.54 17.55 8.64
C GLU A 428 1.33 17.44 7.13
N VAL A 429 0.64 16.37 6.70
CA VAL A 429 0.37 16.11 5.29
C VAL A 429 -1.09 16.48 5.03
N GLY A 430 -1.29 17.48 4.21
CA GLY A 430 -2.61 17.93 3.77
C GLY A 430 -2.87 17.58 2.31
N LYS A 431 -4.07 17.90 1.84
CA LYS A 431 -4.44 17.70 0.45
C LYS A 431 -3.62 18.61 -0.49
N GLU A 432 -2.97 18.02 -1.45
CA GLU A 432 -2.20 18.70 -2.50
C GLU A 432 -2.92 18.55 -3.83
N LEU A 433 -3.40 19.67 -4.39
CA LEU A 433 -4.07 19.69 -5.69
C LEU A 433 -3.04 19.59 -6.83
N LYS A 434 -3.14 18.56 -7.66
CA LYS A 434 -2.30 18.36 -8.84
C LYS A 434 -2.93 18.85 -10.13
N ALA A 435 -4.24 18.65 -10.31
CA ALA A 435 -4.92 18.98 -11.54
C ALA A 435 -6.43 19.21 -11.32
N ARG A 436 -7.05 19.88 -12.31
CA ARG A 436 -8.50 19.89 -12.52
C ARG A 436 -8.80 19.02 -13.72
N THR A 437 -9.57 17.97 -13.52
CA THR A 437 -9.85 16.97 -14.57
C THR A 437 -11.10 17.34 -15.37
N VAL A 438 -12.17 17.70 -14.67
CA VAL A 438 -13.47 18.08 -15.23
C VAL A 438 -14.13 19.19 -14.39
N SER A 439 -15.25 19.71 -14.86
CA SER A 439 -16.07 20.67 -14.12
C SER A 439 -16.96 19.98 -13.08
N GLU A 440 -17.45 20.73 -12.10
CA GLU A 440 -18.43 20.25 -11.10
C GLU A 440 -19.72 19.75 -11.76
N GLN A 441 -20.16 20.41 -12.82
CA GLN A 441 -21.36 20.00 -13.56
C GLN A 441 -21.17 18.63 -14.21
N THR A 442 -20.01 18.40 -14.84
CA THR A 442 -19.66 17.09 -15.41
C THR A 442 -19.63 16.03 -14.31
N SER A 443 -18.98 16.30 -13.18
CA SER A 443 -18.93 15.39 -12.03
C SER A 443 -20.32 15.00 -11.53
N LYS A 444 -21.20 15.96 -11.30
CA LYS A 444 -22.58 15.71 -10.84
C LYS A 444 -23.37 14.86 -11.83
N THR A 445 -23.29 15.19 -13.12
CA THR A 445 -23.98 14.45 -14.17
C THR A 445 -23.48 13.01 -14.24
N LEU A 446 -22.15 12.82 -14.20
CA LEU A 446 -21.52 11.50 -14.24
C LEU A 446 -21.89 10.65 -13.01
N ALA A 447 -21.87 11.23 -11.82
CA ALA A 447 -22.21 10.52 -10.58
C ALA A 447 -23.63 9.96 -10.62
N LEU A 448 -24.62 10.75 -11.10
CA LEU A 448 -26.00 10.29 -11.28
C LEU A 448 -26.12 9.17 -12.32
N MET A 449 -25.36 9.23 -13.42
CA MET A 449 -25.34 8.14 -14.41
C MET A 449 -24.74 6.86 -13.82
N LEU A 450 -23.71 6.98 -12.99
CA LEU A 450 -23.07 5.83 -12.33
C LEU A 450 -23.95 5.24 -11.21
N GLU A 451 -24.80 6.03 -10.57
CA GLU A 451 -25.84 5.54 -9.67
C GLU A 451 -26.85 4.64 -10.43
N GLY A 452 -27.25 5.04 -11.65
CA GLY A 452 -28.07 4.22 -12.54
C GLY A 452 -27.44 2.86 -12.86
N VAL A 453 -26.11 2.79 -13.04
CA VAL A 453 -25.41 1.51 -13.27
C VAL A 453 -25.59 0.55 -12.10
N VAL A 454 -25.60 1.04 -10.87
CA VAL A 454 -25.80 0.22 -9.66
C VAL A 454 -27.29 -0.09 -9.46
N LYS A 455 -28.18 0.85 -9.71
CA LYS A 455 -29.62 0.66 -9.50
C LYS A 455 -30.26 -0.28 -10.54
N GLU A 456 -29.88 -0.13 -11.80
CA GLU A 456 -30.57 -0.77 -12.93
C GLU A 456 -29.64 -1.54 -13.87
N GLY A 457 -28.33 -1.30 -13.81
CA GLY A 457 -27.34 -1.81 -14.75
C GLY A 457 -26.51 -2.97 -14.27
N SER A 458 -25.33 -3.08 -14.86
CA SER A 458 -24.35 -4.17 -14.61
C SER A 458 -23.79 -4.18 -13.17
N GLY A 459 -23.95 -3.10 -12.41
CA GLY A 459 -23.52 -2.96 -11.02
C GLY A 459 -24.55 -3.36 -9.96
N LYS A 460 -25.72 -3.89 -10.37
CA LYS A 460 -26.88 -4.11 -9.47
C LYS A 460 -26.57 -4.93 -8.21
N LYS A 461 -25.56 -5.79 -8.23
CA LYS A 461 -25.14 -6.54 -7.03
C LYS A 461 -24.41 -5.70 -5.96
N ALA A 462 -24.06 -4.45 -6.28
CA ALA A 462 -23.58 -3.47 -5.30
C ALA A 462 -24.70 -2.57 -4.75
N TYR A 463 -25.96 -2.76 -5.14
CA TYR A 463 -27.09 -1.97 -4.66
C TYR A 463 -27.35 -2.22 -3.17
N ILE A 464 -27.57 -1.14 -2.43
CA ILE A 464 -27.95 -1.13 -1.01
C ILE A 464 -29.21 -0.28 -0.88
N ASP A 465 -30.27 -0.87 -0.35
CA ASP A 465 -31.54 -0.16 -0.18
C ASP A 465 -31.40 1.02 0.80
N GLY A 466 -32.00 2.14 0.47
CA GLY A 466 -31.90 3.37 1.26
C GLY A 466 -30.59 4.18 1.07
N TYR A 467 -29.63 3.70 0.28
CA TYR A 467 -28.35 4.38 0.06
C TYR A 467 -28.08 4.59 -1.43
N ARG A 468 -27.52 5.76 -1.75
CA ARG A 468 -27.19 6.15 -3.11
C ARG A 468 -25.78 5.67 -3.50
N ILE A 469 -25.68 4.40 -3.86
CA ILE A 469 -24.43 3.81 -4.32
C ILE A 469 -24.28 4.02 -5.82
N ALA A 470 -23.10 4.47 -6.25
CA ALA A 470 -22.73 4.64 -7.65
C ALA A 470 -21.46 3.84 -7.97
N GLY A 471 -21.31 3.39 -9.21
CA GLY A 471 -20.10 2.67 -9.57
C GLY A 471 -20.13 1.97 -10.91
N LYS A 472 -19.06 1.24 -11.21
CA LYS A 472 -18.90 0.51 -12.48
C LYS A 472 -18.14 -0.80 -12.27
N THR A 473 -18.64 -1.87 -12.87
CA THR A 473 -17.98 -3.17 -12.94
C THR A 473 -16.96 -3.21 -14.07
N GLY A 474 -15.87 -3.93 -13.86
CA GLY A 474 -14.88 -4.31 -14.86
C GLY A 474 -14.70 -5.82 -14.93
N THR A 475 -14.38 -6.31 -16.11
CA THR A 475 -13.93 -7.67 -16.37
C THR A 475 -12.93 -7.57 -17.51
N ALA A 476 -11.67 -7.83 -17.24
CA ALA A 476 -10.61 -7.76 -18.23
C ALA A 476 -9.96 -9.14 -18.40
N GLN A 477 -9.57 -9.46 -19.62
CA GLN A 477 -8.74 -10.65 -19.91
C GLN A 477 -7.29 -10.34 -19.57
N LYS A 478 -6.55 -11.32 -19.09
CA LYS A 478 -5.10 -11.18 -18.88
C LYS A 478 -4.34 -11.53 -20.15
N TYR A 479 -3.18 -10.92 -20.29
CA TYR A 479 -2.25 -11.20 -21.37
C TYR A 479 -0.97 -11.80 -20.78
N GLU A 480 -0.54 -12.91 -21.37
CA GLU A 480 0.75 -13.55 -21.09
C GLU A 480 1.53 -13.66 -22.40
N ASN A 481 2.77 -13.23 -22.42
CA ASN A 481 3.64 -13.25 -23.60
C ASN A 481 2.99 -12.62 -24.86
N GLY A 482 2.23 -11.53 -24.66
CA GLY A 482 1.56 -10.79 -25.75
C GLY A 482 0.32 -11.47 -26.32
N ARG A 483 -0.18 -12.55 -25.69
CA ARG A 483 -1.40 -13.27 -26.10
C ARG A 483 -2.41 -13.29 -24.95
N ILE A 484 -3.68 -13.38 -25.29
CA ILE A 484 -4.74 -13.56 -24.31
C ILE A 484 -4.52 -14.90 -23.59
N ALA A 485 -4.38 -14.84 -22.27
CA ALA A 485 -4.28 -16.00 -21.39
C ALA A 485 -5.69 -16.60 -21.22
N ALA A 486 -5.92 -17.78 -21.82
CA ALA A 486 -7.23 -18.41 -21.79
C ALA A 486 -7.67 -18.73 -20.35
N GLY A 487 -8.89 -18.31 -19.99
CA GLY A 487 -9.46 -18.58 -18.66
C GLY A 487 -8.96 -17.64 -17.55
N LYS A 488 -8.03 -16.71 -17.84
CA LYS A 488 -7.50 -15.77 -16.85
C LYS A 488 -8.12 -14.40 -17.00
N TYR A 489 -8.77 -13.93 -15.92
CA TYR A 489 -9.49 -12.67 -15.89
C TYR A 489 -9.15 -11.87 -14.65
N VAL A 490 -9.25 -10.55 -14.75
CA VAL A 490 -9.30 -9.62 -13.63
C VAL A 490 -10.73 -9.14 -13.46
N SER A 491 -11.32 -9.43 -12.32
CA SER A 491 -12.65 -8.97 -11.92
C SER A 491 -12.51 -7.72 -11.08
N SER A 492 -13.19 -6.62 -11.43
CA SER A 492 -13.08 -5.39 -10.66
C SER A 492 -14.42 -4.68 -10.51
N PHE A 493 -14.50 -3.86 -9.48
CA PHE A 493 -15.58 -2.90 -9.27
C PHE A 493 -14.99 -1.65 -8.62
N VAL A 494 -15.29 -0.49 -9.20
CA VAL A 494 -15.04 0.80 -8.57
C VAL A 494 -16.37 1.46 -8.31
N GLY A 495 -16.60 1.86 -7.07
CA GLY A 495 -17.83 2.54 -6.67
C GLY A 495 -17.59 3.55 -5.56
N PHE A 496 -18.57 4.38 -5.32
CA PHE A 496 -18.54 5.43 -4.31
C PHE A 496 -19.94 5.71 -3.75
N PHE A 497 -19.95 6.30 -2.58
CA PHE A 497 -21.21 6.76 -1.97
C PHE A 497 -20.98 7.95 -1.01
N PRO A 498 -22.01 8.77 -0.73
CA PRO A 498 -23.27 8.90 -1.46
C PRO A 498 -23.04 9.41 -2.89
N ALA A 499 -23.91 9.06 -3.86
CA ALA A 499 -23.73 9.47 -5.26
C ALA A 499 -23.87 10.98 -5.49
N ASP A 500 -24.69 11.64 -4.67
CA ASP A 500 -24.96 13.09 -4.75
C ASP A 500 -23.91 13.95 -4.03
N ASN A 501 -23.19 13.36 -3.07
CA ASN A 501 -22.09 14.00 -2.33
C ASN A 501 -20.99 12.96 -2.02
N PRO A 502 -20.21 12.55 -3.01
CA PRO A 502 -19.23 11.46 -2.88
C PRO A 502 -18.25 11.70 -1.73
N LYS A 503 -18.15 10.69 -0.84
CA LYS A 503 -17.23 10.72 0.30
C LYS A 503 -16.30 9.52 0.31
N TYR A 504 -16.84 8.33 0.19
CA TYR A 504 -16.06 7.09 0.21
C TYR A 504 -16.02 6.48 -1.19
N LEU A 505 -14.84 6.24 -1.71
CA LEU A 505 -14.63 5.49 -2.95
C LEU A 505 -13.95 4.18 -2.61
N THR A 506 -14.46 3.08 -3.16
CA THR A 506 -13.91 1.75 -3.01
C THR A 506 -13.58 1.16 -4.39
N LEU A 507 -12.36 0.68 -4.57
CA LEU A 507 -11.96 -0.13 -5.71
C LEU A 507 -11.59 -1.52 -5.21
N VAL A 508 -12.32 -2.53 -5.68
CA VAL A 508 -12.02 -3.95 -5.48
C VAL A 508 -11.46 -4.54 -6.76
N VAL A 509 -10.35 -5.26 -6.66
CA VAL A 509 -9.71 -5.99 -7.76
C VAL A 509 -9.46 -7.43 -7.32
N VAL A 510 -10.02 -8.40 -8.05
CA VAL A 510 -9.84 -9.83 -7.79
C VAL A 510 -9.20 -10.46 -9.02
N ASP A 511 -7.99 -10.97 -8.84
CA ASP A 511 -7.16 -11.50 -9.91
C ASP A 511 -7.33 -13.02 -10.06
N GLU A 512 -7.64 -13.48 -11.26
CA GLU A 512 -7.84 -14.89 -11.61
C GLU A 512 -8.83 -15.63 -10.70
N PRO A 513 -10.05 -15.09 -10.41
CA PRO A 513 -11.02 -15.80 -9.59
C PRO A 513 -11.49 -17.09 -10.28
N GLN A 514 -11.73 -18.14 -9.51
CA GLN A 514 -12.20 -19.45 -10.00
C GLN A 514 -13.72 -19.56 -9.94
N GLY A 515 -14.31 -20.33 -10.86
CA GLY A 515 -15.76 -20.58 -10.92
C GLY A 515 -16.58 -19.43 -11.52
N ALA A 516 -16.29 -18.18 -11.20
CA ALA A 516 -16.91 -17.00 -11.80
C ALA A 516 -15.85 -15.91 -12.00
N TYR A 517 -15.96 -15.15 -13.11
CA TYR A 517 -14.96 -14.13 -13.47
C TYR A 517 -15.56 -12.76 -13.80
N TYR A 518 -16.88 -12.61 -13.82
CA TYR A 518 -17.49 -11.31 -14.06
C TYR A 518 -17.39 -10.41 -12.83
N GLY A 519 -16.90 -9.18 -13.00
CA GLY A 519 -16.84 -8.19 -11.92
C GLY A 519 -18.20 -7.94 -11.25
N SER A 520 -19.31 -8.09 -12.00
CA SER A 520 -20.67 -8.04 -11.44
C SER A 520 -21.01 -9.20 -10.51
N VAL A 521 -20.27 -10.31 -10.58
CA VAL A 521 -20.52 -11.51 -9.76
C VAL A 521 -19.53 -11.62 -8.61
N VAL A 522 -18.29 -11.20 -8.81
CA VAL A 522 -17.19 -11.36 -7.85
C VAL A 522 -16.93 -10.06 -7.09
N ALA A 523 -16.60 -8.97 -7.79
CA ALA A 523 -16.13 -7.74 -7.16
C ALA A 523 -17.26 -6.81 -6.66
N ALA A 524 -18.41 -6.77 -7.35
CA ALA A 524 -19.52 -5.90 -6.94
C ALA A 524 -20.17 -6.34 -5.61
N PRO A 525 -20.44 -7.64 -5.33
CA PRO A 525 -20.87 -8.07 -4.00
C PRO A 525 -19.86 -7.78 -2.90
N CYS A 526 -18.57 -8.00 -3.16
CA CYS A 526 -17.49 -7.67 -2.22
C CYS A 526 -17.52 -6.18 -1.87
N ALA A 527 -17.64 -5.29 -2.86
CA ALA A 527 -17.75 -3.85 -2.61
C ALA A 527 -19.04 -3.49 -1.85
N LYS A 528 -20.15 -4.19 -2.09
CA LYS A 528 -21.39 -4.02 -1.32
C LYS A 528 -21.17 -4.28 0.16
N ASP A 529 -20.58 -5.44 0.51
CA ASP A 529 -20.32 -5.82 1.89
C ASP A 529 -19.40 -4.79 2.59
N ILE A 530 -18.41 -4.25 1.87
CA ILE A 530 -17.53 -3.18 2.36
C ILE A 530 -18.34 -1.90 2.62
N PHE A 531 -19.20 -1.48 1.70
CA PHE A 531 -20.04 -0.28 1.88
C PHE A 531 -21.02 -0.45 3.05
N GLU A 532 -21.67 -1.59 3.18
CA GLU A 532 -22.56 -1.90 4.32
C GLU A 532 -21.79 -1.84 5.64
N GLY A 533 -20.58 -2.38 5.68
CA GLY A 533 -19.70 -2.29 6.84
C GLY A 533 -19.32 -0.85 7.19
N ILE A 534 -18.93 -0.03 6.21
CA ILE A 534 -18.60 1.40 6.42
C ILE A 534 -19.83 2.18 6.89
N ILE A 535 -20.98 1.94 6.28
CA ILE A 535 -22.27 2.56 6.65
C ILE A 535 -22.58 2.27 8.12
N SER A 536 -22.48 1.02 8.52
CA SER A 536 -22.70 0.59 9.91
C SER A 536 -21.67 1.19 10.87
N LEU A 537 -20.37 1.12 10.53
CA LEU A 537 -19.28 1.63 11.38
C LEU A 537 -19.38 3.14 11.62
N LYS A 538 -19.79 3.90 10.60
CA LYS A 538 -19.85 5.37 10.64
C LYS A 538 -21.24 5.92 10.97
N ASP A 539 -22.19 5.06 11.30
CA ASP A 539 -23.61 5.43 11.57
C ASP A 539 -24.18 6.36 10.51
N ILE A 540 -23.96 6.01 9.22
CA ILE A 540 -24.42 6.84 8.10
C ILE A 540 -25.91 6.62 7.92
N LYS A 541 -26.69 7.70 8.04
CA LYS A 541 -28.14 7.66 7.89
C LYS A 541 -28.56 7.41 6.44
N HIS A 542 -29.77 6.88 6.26
CA HIS A 542 -30.37 6.67 4.95
C HIS A 542 -30.39 7.96 4.13
N SER A 543 -29.94 7.91 2.89
CA SER A 543 -29.94 9.06 1.97
C SER A 543 -31.33 9.43 1.46
N LEU A 544 -32.32 8.59 1.72
CA LEU A 544 -33.71 8.74 1.24
C LEU A 544 -34.71 9.07 2.36
N SER A 545 -34.23 9.40 3.55
CA SER A 545 -35.05 9.82 4.69
C SER A 545 -35.25 11.32 4.73
#